data_c06484990dbe8dd012bf64a55adb455e
#
_entry.id   c06484990dbe8dd012bf64a55adb455e
#
_cell.length_a   1.000
_cell.length_b   1.000
_cell.length_c   1.000
_cell.angle_alpha   90.00
_cell.angle_beta   90.00
_cell.angle_gamma   90.00
#
_symmetry.space_group_name_H-M   'P 1'
#
loop_
_entity.id
_entity.type
_entity.pdbx_description
1 polymer ?
#
loop_
_entity_poly.entity_id
_entity_poly.type
_entity_poly.pdbx_seq_one_letter_code
_entity_poly.pdbx_strand_id
1 'polypeptide(L)'
;MEITLADEKAYVLKPVLSWEQAKERAWDKKIQVFSKGLTSLFSRPKSEEVEIVYSERRLEPFWHVACSAHYVYDRTRQYTIPIPQPEVQSVTLYGHDFPVEGKGTRRITITGTEHCHEEHEREAFFDSVSGEEQPWAHYLQYAKDEITDFESFAPEGDIVVPPTVRASFVVRQVLGGMLKPVQADTLLEERVAVEKIDLYYRPIYAFEYLWKPKNRKAVGEFDGLTGELRTGGKTIRQQISAVLTKDLLFDVGVDAVDLLVPGGG
;
A
#
# COMPACT_ATOMS: atom_id res chain seq x y z
N MET A 1 14.14 21.65 -1.05
CA MET A 1 13.53 20.30 -1.17
C MET A 1 14.06 19.66 -2.43
N GLU A 2 14.60 18.46 -2.34
CA GLU A 2 15.06 17.63 -3.47
C GLU A 2 14.11 16.43 -3.58
N ILE A 3 13.63 16.15 -4.80
CA ILE A 3 12.69 15.04 -5.06
C ILE A 3 13.32 14.10 -6.05
N THR A 4 13.39 12.82 -5.70
CA THR A 4 13.85 11.74 -6.58
C THR A 4 12.74 10.76 -6.86
N LEU A 5 12.60 10.31 -8.10
CA LEU A 5 11.66 9.29 -8.53
C LEU A 5 12.40 8.06 -9.03
N ALA A 6 11.98 6.89 -8.59
CA ALA A 6 12.47 5.62 -9.11
C ALA A 6 11.97 5.33 -10.52
N ASP A 7 12.66 4.44 -11.21
CA ASP A 7 12.18 3.85 -12.45
C ASP A 7 10.90 3.03 -12.20
N GLU A 8 9.97 3.21 -13.10
CA GLU A 8 8.69 2.51 -13.09
C GLU A 8 8.83 1.11 -13.70
N LYS A 9 8.40 0.09 -12.96
CA LYS A 9 8.52 -1.30 -13.39
C LYS A 9 7.20 -2.05 -13.26
N ALA A 10 7.00 -3.05 -14.10
CA ALA A 10 5.88 -3.96 -13.93
C ALA A 10 6.33 -5.42 -14.00
N TYR A 11 5.59 -6.24 -13.28
CA TYR A 11 5.91 -7.64 -13.10
C TYR A 11 4.66 -8.51 -13.17
N VAL A 12 4.81 -9.73 -13.68
CA VAL A 12 3.83 -10.80 -13.54
C VAL A 12 4.36 -11.85 -12.57
N LEU A 13 3.58 -12.18 -11.55
CA LEU A 13 3.91 -13.21 -10.56
C LEU A 13 3.60 -14.59 -11.12
N LYS A 14 4.54 -15.53 -10.96
CA LYS A 14 4.39 -16.90 -11.44
C LYS A 14 3.47 -17.70 -10.53
N PRO A 15 2.41 -18.34 -11.07
CA PRO A 15 1.49 -19.10 -10.25
C PRO A 15 2.20 -20.31 -9.60
N VAL A 16 1.89 -20.55 -8.33
CA VAL A 16 2.26 -21.77 -7.58
C VAL A 16 1.18 -22.83 -7.76
N LEU A 17 -0.08 -22.41 -7.76
CA LEU A 17 -1.22 -23.27 -8.04
C LEU A 17 -1.43 -23.35 -9.55
N SER A 18 -1.35 -24.54 -10.14
CA SER A 18 -1.65 -24.69 -11.56
C SER A 18 -3.15 -24.57 -11.85
N TRP A 19 -3.50 -24.29 -13.10
CA TRP A 19 -4.91 -24.20 -13.51
C TRP A 19 -5.69 -25.51 -13.26
N GLU A 20 -5.05 -26.66 -13.51
CA GLU A 20 -5.66 -27.97 -13.27
C GLU A 20 -5.89 -28.23 -11.78
N GLN A 21 -4.91 -27.90 -10.96
CA GLN A 21 -5.06 -27.99 -9.51
C GLN A 21 -6.14 -27.03 -8.97
N ALA A 22 -6.27 -25.85 -9.59
CA ALA A 22 -7.33 -24.91 -9.22
C ALA A 22 -8.72 -25.47 -9.57
N LYS A 23 -8.88 -26.12 -10.72
CA LYS A 23 -10.15 -26.80 -11.10
C LYS A 23 -10.52 -27.91 -10.12
N GLU A 24 -9.57 -28.75 -9.72
CA GLU A 24 -9.79 -29.81 -8.74
C GLU A 24 -10.26 -29.21 -7.40
N ARG A 25 -9.54 -28.22 -6.87
CA ARG A 25 -9.93 -27.52 -5.65
C ARG A 25 -11.28 -26.83 -5.77
N ALA A 26 -11.58 -26.25 -6.92
CA ALA A 26 -12.88 -25.63 -7.17
C ALA A 26 -14.00 -26.65 -7.12
N TRP A 27 -13.80 -27.84 -7.67
CA TRP A 27 -14.76 -28.93 -7.59
C TRP A 27 -14.97 -29.40 -6.13
N ASP A 28 -13.90 -29.60 -5.39
CA ASP A 28 -13.98 -30.07 -4.00
C ASP A 28 -14.63 -29.05 -3.07
N LYS A 29 -14.42 -27.75 -3.33
CA LYS A 29 -14.92 -26.66 -2.48
C LYS A 29 -16.23 -26.04 -2.96
N LYS A 30 -16.89 -26.60 -3.99
CA LYS A 30 -18.07 -26.01 -4.64
C LYS A 30 -19.25 -25.72 -3.70
N ILE A 31 -19.41 -26.49 -2.63
CA ILE A 31 -20.45 -26.26 -1.62
C ILE A 31 -20.11 -25.07 -0.74
N GLN A 32 -18.81 -24.88 -0.41
CA GLN A 32 -18.36 -23.83 0.50
C GLN A 32 -18.64 -22.43 -0.04
N VAL A 33 -18.68 -22.27 -1.36
CA VAL A 33 -18.94 -20.98 -2.02
C VAL A 33 -20.33 -20.44 -1.69
N PHE A 34 -21.30 -21.33 -1.36
CA PHE A 34 -22.67 -20.96 -0.96
C PHE A 34 -22.87 -20.84 0.55
N SER A 35 -21.85 -21.07 1.37
CA SER A 35 -21.98 -21.12 2.83
C SER A 35 -21.92 -19.75 3.54
N LYS A 36 -21.63 -18.65 2.84
CA LYS A 36 -21.66 -17.31 3.42
C LYS A 36 -23.05 -16.68 3.33
N GLY A 37 -23.61 -16.28 4.49
CA GLY A 37 -24.89 -15.55 4.61
C GLY A 37 -25.85 -16.17 5.63
N LEU A 38 -26.74 -15.36 6.21
CA LEU A 38 -27.75 -15.76 7.20
C LEU A 38 -28.71 -16.88 6.71
N THR A 39 -28.87 -17.02 5.39
CA THR A 39 -29.70 -18.05 4.76
C THR A 39 -29.01 -19.42 4.69
N SER A 40 -27.73 -19.53 4.98
CA SER A 40 -26.96 -20.80 4.95
C SER A 40 -27.33 -21.75 6.09
N LEU A 41 -27.97 -21.24 7.14
CA LEU A 41 -28.41 -22.05 8.29
C LEU A 41 -29.61 -22.99 7.96
N PHE A 42 -30.40 -22.62 6.96
CA PHE A 42 -31.68 -23.35 6.66
C PHE A 42 -31.61 -24.21 5.40
N SER A 43 -30.61 -24.07 4.55
CA SER A 43 -30.46 -24.96 3.39
C SER A 43 -29.04 -24.89 2.84
N ARG A 44 -28.32 -25.98 2.93
CA ARG A 44 -27.03 -26.19 2.27
C ARG A 44 -27.23 -26.96 0.97
N PRO A 45 -26.53 -26.58 -0.12
CA PRO A 45 -26.60 -27.38 -1.34
C PRO A 45 -25.95 -28.75 -1.12
N LYS A 46 -26.49 -29.76 -1.80
CA LYS A 46 -25.84 -31.06 -1.94
C LYS A 46 -24.84 -30.99 -3.08
N SER A 47 -23.84 -31.87 -3.07
CA SER A 47 -22.76 -31.85 -4.07
C SER A 47 -23.27 -32.03 -5.51
N GLU A 48 -24.26 -32.89 -5.71
CA GLU A 48 -24.90 -33.18 -6.99
C GLU A 48 -25.77 -32.02 -7.52
N GLU A 49 -26.13 -31.08 -6.66
CA GLU A 49 -26.96 -29.91 -7.00
C GLU A 49 -26.16 -28.73 -7.52
N VAL A 50 -24.82 -28.77 -7.34
CA VAL A 50 -23.90 -27.66 -7.70
C VAL A 50 -23.00 -28.08 -8.86
N GLU A 51 -22.98 -27.26 -9.90
CA GLU A 51 -22.07 -27.39 -11.04
C GLU A 51 -21.27 -26.13 -11.26
N ILE A 52 -20.07 -26.28 -11.86
CA ILE A 52 -19.27 -25.16 -12.36
C ILE A 52 -19.77 -24.84 -13.77
N VAL A 53 -20.30 -23.64 -13.98
CA VAL A 53 -20.89 -23.20 -15.25
C VAL A 53 -19.97 -22.29 -16.05
N TYR A 54 -18.96 -21.71 -15.39
CA TYR A 54 -17.97 -20.87 -16.06
C TYR A 54 -16.67 -20.84 -15.25
N SER A 55 -15.56 -20.66 -15.93
CA SER A 55 -14.24 -20.48 -15.27
C SER A 55 -13.36 -19.57 -16.11
N GLU A 56 -12.51 -18.81 -15.45
CA GLU A 56 -11.56 -17.90 -16.08
C GLU A 56 -10.26 -17.79 -15.29
N ARG A 57 -9.18 -17.50 -16.00
CA ARG A 57 -7.89 -17.11 -15.42
C ARG A 57 -7.74 -15.60 -15.56
N ARG A 58 -7.32 -14.92 -14.50
CA ARG A 58 -7.14 -13.48 -14.49
C ARG A 58 -5.75 -13.12 -13.96
N LEU A 59 -5.21 -12.04 -14.47
CA LEU A 59 -4.07 -11.33 -13.92
C LEU A 59 -4.60 -10.03 -13.30
N GLU A 60 -4.66 -10.00 -11.98
CA GLU A 60 -5.16 -8.84 -11.21
C GLU A 60 -4.00 -7.96 -10.78
N PRO A 61 -4.05 -6.65 -11.10
CA PRO A 61 -2.96 -5.72 -10.81
C PRO A 61 -3.01 -5.18 -9.38
N PHE A 62 -1.80 -4.93 -8.81
CA PHE A 62 -1.64 -4.17 -7.58
C PHE A 62 -0.36 -3.33 -7.62
N TRP A 63 -0.39 -2.20 -6.92
CA TRP A 63 0.73 -1.31 -6.77
C TRP A 63 1.57 -1.66 -5.55
N HIS A 64 2.88 -1.55 -5.70
CA HIS A 64 3.87 -1.53 -4.62
C HIS A 64 4.64 -0.22 -4.68
N VAL A 65 4.51 0.58 -3.64
CA VAL A 65 5.14 1.89 -3.53
C VAL A 65 5.98 1.96 -2.27
N ALA A 66 7.22 2.42 -2.40
CA ALA A 66 8.10 2.72 -1.27
C ALA A 66 8.62 4.15 -1.39
N CYS A 67 8.52 4.90 -0.30
CA CYS A 67 8.99 6.28 -0.21
C CYS A 67 9.83 6.48 1.03
N SER A 68 10.79 7.42 0.94
CA SER A 68 11.57 7.90 2.08
C SER A 68 11.60 9.42 2.13
N ALA A 69 11.81 9.98 3.33
CA ALA A 69 12.03 11.39 3.54
C ALA A 69 13.10 11.60 4.59
N HIS A 70 14.00 12.55 4.33
CA HIS A 70 15.12 12.89 5.16
C HIS A 70 15.13 14.39 5.44
N TYR A 71 15.24 14.78 6.71
CA TYR A 71 15.25 16.15 7.16
C TYR A 71 16.44 16.40 8.09
N VAL A 72 17.17 17.49 7.83
CA VAL A 72 18.16 18.04 8.76
C VAL A 72 17.77 19.48 9.07
N TYR A 73 17.60 19.80 10.33
CA TYR A 73 17.13 21.12 10.73
C TYR A 73 17.59 21.52 12.12
N ASP A 74 17.56 22.84 12.38
CA ASP A 74 17.81 23.42 13.69
C ASP A 74 16.51 23.97 14.26
N ARG A 75 16.36 23.82 15.57
CA ARG A 75 15.27 24.47 16.31
C ARG A 75 15.73 24.93 17.69
N THR A 76 15.22 26.06 18.13
CA THR A 76 15.47 26.59 19.45
C THR A 76 14.53 25.95 20.47
N ARG A 77 15.11 25.45 21.58
CA ARG A 77 14.33 24.88 22.69
C ARG A 77 14.78 25.44 24.02
N GLN A 78 13.84 25.53 24.98
CA GLN A 78 14.10 25.85 26.36
C GLN A 78 14.20 24.59 27.20
N TYR A 79 15.29 24.46 27.92
CA TYR A 79 15.55 23.36 28.84
C TYR A 79 15.46 23.87 30.28
N THR A 80 14.74 23.17 31.15
CA THR A 80 14.61 23.50 32.56
C THR A 80 15.42 22.51 33.37
N ILE A 81 16.30 23.07 34.24
CA ILE A 81 17.11 22.27 35.14
C ILE A 81 16.58 22.53 36.55
N PRO A 82 16.11 21.53 37.30
CA PRO A 82 15.62 21.71 38.68
C PRO A 82 16.78 22.02 39.62
N ILE A 83 16.57 23.01 40.53
CA ILE A 83 17.53 23.42 41.58
C ILE A 83 16.85 23.20 42.93
N PRO A 84 17.00 22.03 43.55
CA PRO A 84 16.28 21.68 44.78
C PRO A 84 16.76 22.44 46.04
N GLN A 85 18.01 22.96 46.02
CA GLN A 85 18.61 23.63 47.17
C GLN A 85 18.01 25.04 47.34
N PRO A 86 17.42 25.38 48.51
CA PRO A 86 16.74 26.64 48.72
C PRO A 86 17.68 27.87 48.79
N GLU A 87 18.94 27.68 49.13
CA GLU A 87 19.95 28.73 49.24
C GLU A 87 20.53 29.19 47.89
N VAL A 88 20.41 28.41 46.81
CA VAL A 88 20.94 28.74 45.50
C VAL A 88 20.11 29.83 44.83
N GLN A 89 20.68 31.00 44.55
CA GLN A 89 19.98 32.13 43.92
C GLN A 89 20.20 32.19 42.40
N SER A 90 21.38 31.76 41.93
CA SER A 90 21.72 31.69 40.53
C SER A 90 22.71 30.56 40.26
N VAL A 91 22.85 30.15 38.99
CA VAL A 91 23.85 29.19 38.52
C VAL A 91 24.58 29.80 37.35
N THR A 92 25.90 29.81 37.39
CA THR A 92 26.74 30.24 36.25
C THR A 92 27.09 29.05 35.39
N LEU A 93 26.70 29.08 34.10
CA LEU A 93 27.05 28.07 33.08
C LEU A 93 27.73 28.78 31.91
N TYR A 94 28.92 28.31 31.51
CA TYR A 94 29.67 28.85 30.36
C TYR A 94 29.87 30.39 30.46
N GLY A 95 30.00 30.96 31.70
CA GLY A 95 30.21 32.37 31.89
C GLY A 95 28.92 33.22 31.87
N HIS A 96 27.74 32.61 31.77
CA HIS A 96 26.45 33.28 31.84
C HIS A 96 25.72 32.91 33.15
N ASP A 97 25.14 33.92 33.81
CA ASP A 97 24.36 33.71 35.03
C ASP A 97 22.88 33.49 34.73
N PHE A 98 22.37 32.39 35.24
CA PHE A 98 20.97 32.00 35.13
C PHE A 98 20.31 32.13 36.52
N PRO A 99 19.34 33.04 36.70
CA PRO A 99 18.62 33.17 37.97
C PRO A 99 17.74 31.96 38.21
N VAL A 100 17.61 31.56 39.47
CA VAL A 100 16.70 30.49 39.86
C VAL A 100 15.29 31.05 39.99
N GLU A 101 14.37 30.50 39.20
CA GLU A 101 12.96 30.87 39.11
C GLU A 101 12.05 29.84 39.80
N GLY A 102 10.82 30.28 40.18
CA GLY A 102 9.77 29.42 40.72
C GLY A 102 9.62 29.47 42.23
N LYS A 103 8.37 29.61 42.69
CA LYS A 103 8.01 29.64 44.13
C LYS A 103 7.85 28.26 44.78
N GLY A 104 7.66 27.21 43.95
CA GLY A 104 7.51 25.81 44.42
C GLY A 104 8.65 24.95 43.88
N THR A 105 8.60 24.56 42.62
CA THR A 105 9.70 23.84 41.93
C THR A 105 10.69 24.89 41.43
N ARG A 106 11.83 24.99 42.11
CA ARG A 106 12.90 25.92 41.74
C ARG A 106 13.69 25.37 40.57
N ARG A 107 13.97 26.20 39.54
CA ARG A 107 14.62 25.81 38.30
C ARG A 107 15.36 26.97 37.65
N ILE A 108 16.32 26.66 36.84
CA ILE A 108 16.88 27.57 35.83
C ILE A 108 16.39 27.17 34.47
N THR A 109 16.24 28.13 33.56
CA THR A 109 15.85 27.89 32.15
C THR A 109 17.01 28.30 31.26
N ILE A 110 17.47 27.39 30.41
CA ILE A 110 18.49 27.65 29.40
C ILE A 110 17.87 27.50 28.02
N THR A 111 18.28 28.35 27.09
CA THR A 111 17.90 28.24 25.69
C THR A 111 19.04 27.60 24.92
N GLY A 112 18.73 26.59 24.12
CA GLY A 112 19.70 25.88 23.30
C GLY A 112 19.17 25.65 21.90
N THR A 113 20.06 25.45 20.94
CA THR A 113 19.72 25.00 19.58
C THR A 113 19.85 23.50 19.54
N GLU A 114 18.76 22.83 19.14
CA GLU A 114 18.78 21.41 18.82
C GLU A 114 19.12 21.25 17.35
N HIS A 115 20.12 20.42 17.06
CA HIS A 115 20.49 19.96 15.72
C HIS A 115 19.77 18.63 15.48
N CYS A 116 18.77 18.66 14.64
CA CYS A 116 17.84 17.55 14.45
C CYS A 116 18.08 16.85 13.12
N HIS A 117 17.89 15.54 13.14
CA HIS A 117 17.92 14.68 11.98
C HIS A 117 16.71 13.71 12.09
N GLU A 118 15.88 13.69 11.07
CA GLU A 118 14.72 12.79 10.99
C GLU A 118 14.75 12.00 9.68
N GLU A 119 14.44 10.72 9.79
CA GLU A 119 14.23 9.82 8.65
C GLU A 119 12.86 9.18 8.77
N HIS A 120 12.14 9.15 7.66
CA HIS A 120 10.84 8.51 7.54
C HIS A 120 10.86 7.60 6.33
N GLU A 121 10.34 6.39 6.50
CA GLU A 121 10.18 5.41 5.44
C GLU A 121 8.75 4.86 5.48
N ARG A 122 8.18 4.65 4.33
CA ARG A 122 6.90 3.97 4.20
C ARG A 122 6.86 3.12 2.95
N GLU A 123 6.50 1.86 3.13
CA GLU A 123 6.20 0.90 2.07
C GLU A 123 4.73 0.52 2.16
N ALA A 124 4.02 0.49 1.03
CA ALA A 124 2.61 0.16 1.00
C ALA A 124 2.22 -0.55 -0.31
N PHE A 125 1.14 -1.33 -0.23
CA PHE A 125 0.59 -2.11 -1.34
C PHE A 125 -0.86 -1.71 -1.54
N PHE A 126 -1.27 -1.45 -2.77
CA PHE A 126 -2.63 -1.01 -3.08
C PHE A 126 -3.24 -1.89 -4.16
N ASP A 127 -4.47 -2.30 -3.94
CA ASP A 127 -5.30 -2.84 -5.01
C ASP A 127 -5.47 -1.77 -6.09
N SER A 128 -5.00 -2.04 -7.31
CA SER A 128 -4.98 -1.02 -8.36
C SER A 128 -6.34 -0.82 -9.04
N VAL A 129 -7.37 -1.57 -8.64
CA VAL A 129 -8.75 -1.39 -9.10
C VAL A 129 -9.54 -0.57 -8.10
N SER A 130 -9.44 -0.86 -6.81
CA SER A 130 -10.16 -0.15 -5.74
C SER A 130 -9.39 1.04 -5.15
N GLY A 131 -8.07 1.04 -5.21
CA GLY A 131 -7.20 2.03 -4.55
C GLY A 131 -7.04 1.79 -3.05
N GLU A 132 -7.54 0.67 -2.51
CA GLU A 132 -7.43 0.34 -1.10
C GLU A 132 -6.06 -0.23 -0.76
N GLU A 133 -5.48 0.22 0.36
CA GLU A 133 -4.25 -0.35 0.90
C GLU A 133 -4.49 -1.78 1.41
N GLN A 134 -3.56 -2.69 1.09
CA GLN A 134 -3.68 -4.12 1.36
C GLN A 134 -2.40 -4.69 1.99
N PRO A 135 -2.49 -5.71 2.85
CA PRO A 135 -1.33 -6.34 3.49
C PRO A 135 -0.63 -7.35 2.56
N TRP A 136 -0.21 -6.93 1.37
CA TRP A 136 0.27 -7.80 0.30
C TRP A 136 1.80 -7.94 0.19
N ALA A 137 2.55 -7.49 1.20
CA ALA A 137 4.00 -7.65 1.24
C ALA A 137 4.48 -9.10 1.01
N HIS A 138 3.67 -10.08 1.45
CA HIS A 138 3.97 -11.50 1.26
C HIS A 138 4.02 -11.95 -0.21
N TYR A 139 3.42 -11.19 -1.14
CA TYR A 139 3.48 -11.51 -2.57
C TYR A 139 4.86 -11.27 -3.18
N LEU A 140 5.68 -10.43 -2.58
CA LEU A 140 7.03 -10.13 -3.10
C LEU A 140 7.99 -11.34 -3.05
N GLN A 141 7.67 -12.35 -2.24
CA GLN A 141 8.49 -13.57 -2.15
C GLN A 141 8.32 -14.53 -3.33
N TYR A 142 7.29 -14.36 -4.14
CA TYR A 142 7.02 -15.24 -5.27
C TYR A 142 7.88 -14.90 -6.49
N ALA A 143 8.18 -15.93 -7.29
CA ALA A 143 8.90 -15.75 -8.54
C ALA A 143 8.09 -14.85 -9.48
N LYS A 144 8.81 -14.00 -10.22
CA LYS A 144 8.21 -13.00 -11.12
C LYS A 144 9.02 -12.86 -12.41
N ASP A 145 8.35 -12.44 -13.47
CA ASP A 145 8.96 -11.97 -14.70
C ASP A 145 8.64 -10.48 -14.89
N GLU A 146 9.61 -9.73 -15.41
CA GLU A 146 9.40 -8.31 -15.72
C GLU A 146 8.61 -8.18 -17.03
N ILE A 147 7.64 -7.28 -17.05
CA ILE A 147 6.85 -6.93 -18.22
C ILE A 147 7.56 -5.76 -18.91
N THR A 148 8.29 -6.06 -19.99
CA THR A 148 9.05 -5.04 -20.74
C THR A 148 8.22 -4.38 -21.85
N ASP A 149 7.17 -5.05 -22.31
CA ASP A 149 6.25 -4.56 -23.34
C ASP A 149 4.80 -4.67 -22.85
N PHE A 150 4.25 -3.54 -22.43
CA PHE A 150 2.89 -3.45 -21.91
C PHE A 150 1.83 -3.57 -22.98
N GLU A 151 2.11 -3.06 -24.20
CA GLU A 151 1.12 -3.04 -25.27
C GLU A 151 0.82 -4.45 -25.80
N SER A 152 1.83 -5.33 -25.78
CA SER A 152 1.70 -6.73 -26.19
C SER A 152 1.46 -7.69 -25.02
N PHE A 153 1.42 -7.21 -23.78
CA PHE A 153 1.24 -8.06 -22.59
C PHE A 153 -0.18 -8.62 -22.54
N ALA A 154 -0.39 -9.76 -23.17
CA ALA A 154 -1.65 -10.50 -23.17
C ALA A 154 -1.38 -12.00 -23.18
N PRO A 155 -1.04 -12.62 -22.02
CA PRO A 155 -0.80 -14.06 -21.96
C PRO A 155 -1.99 -14.87 -22.46
N GLU A 156 -1.73 -15.88 -23.27
CA GLU A 156 -2.78 -16.68 -23.91
C GLU A 156 -3.72 -17.34 -22.88
N GLY A 157 -5.01 -17.08 -23.03
CA GLY A 157 -6.07 -17.62 -22.16
C GLY A 157 -6.20 -16.94 -20.80
N ASP A 158 -5.46 -15.88 -20.52
CA ASP A 158 -5.60 -15.07 -19.31
C ASP A 158 -6.33 -13.75 -19.63
N ILE A 159 -7.16 -13.30 -18.71
CA ILE A 159 -7.77 -11.97 -18.75
C ILE A 159 -6.88 -11.02 -17.96
N VAL A 160 -6.23 -10.08 -18.63
CA VAL A 160 -5.45 -9.03 -17.98
C VAL A 160 -6.40 -7.94 -17.52
N VAL A 161 -6.51 -7.76 -16.19
CA VAL A 161 -7.33 -6.70 -15.61
C VAL A 161 -6.56 -5.40 -15.66
N PRO A 162 -7.09 -4.33 -16.30
CA PRO A 162 -6.40 -3.05 -16.32
C PRO A 162 -6.46 -2.38 -14.94
N PRO A 163 -5.37 -1.73 -14.49
CA PRO A 163 -5.44 -0.87 -13.33
C PRO A 163 -6.35 0.33 -13.62
N THR A 164 -7.18 0.67 -12.63
CA THR A 164 -8.07 1.84 -12.66
C THR A 164 -7.47 3.02 -11.88
N VAL A 165 -6.64 2.67 -10.89
CA VAL A 165 -5.95 3.63 -10.03
C VAL A 165 -4.54 3.84 -10.57
N ARG A 166 -4.17 5.09 -10.81
CA ARG A 166 -2.86 5.46 -11.36
C ARG A 166 -1.77 5.48 -10.29
N ALA A 167 -0.54 5.36 -10.72
CA ALA A 167 0.64 5.42 -9.85
C ALA A 167 0.71 6.70 -9.04
N SER A 168 0.42 7.87 -9.65
CA SER A 168 0.38 9.17 -8.97
C SER A 168 -0.56 9.19 -7.76
N PHE A 169 -1.72 8.54 -7.84
CA PHE A 169 -2.66 8.46 -6.72
C PHE A 169 -2.06 7.69 -5.54
N VAL A 170 -1.48 6.51 -5.78
CA VAL A 170 -0.93 5.69 -4.68
C VAL A 170 0.33 6.30 -4.07
N VAL A 171 1.18 6.94 -4.88
CA VAL A 171 2.33 7.72 -4.38
C VAL A 171 1.87 8.82 -3.45
N ARG A 172 0.79 9.55 -3.80
CA ARG A 172 0.17 10.57 -2.93
C ARG A 172 -0.27 9.99 -1.60
N GLN A 173 -0.92 8.85 -1.60
CA GLN A 173 -1.39 8.22 -0.37
C GLN A 173 -0.22 7.88 0.55
N VAL A 174 0.89 7.37 0.00
CA VAL A 174 2.09 7.03 0.78
C VAL A 174 2.74 8.29 1.33
N LEU A 175 3.01 9.28 0.48
CA LEU A 175 3.63 10.55 0.88
C LEU A 175 2.76 11.31 1.89
N GLY A 176 1.46 11.43 1.64
CA GLY A 176 0.53 12.13 2.54
C GLY A 176 0.41 11.48 3.93
N GLY A 177 0.60 10.14 4.00
CA GLY A 177 0.64 9.43 5.28
C GLY A 177 2.00 9.51 6.00
N MET A 178 3.07 9.79 5.27
CA MET A 178 4.45 9.81 5.77
C MET A 178 4.93 11.22 6.14
N LEU A 179 4.69 12.18 5.25
CA LEU A 179 5.19 13.55 5.41
C LEU A 179 4.42 14.29 6.50
N LYS A 180 5.14 14.89 7.43
CA LYS A 180 4.61 15.76 8.47
C LYS A 180 5.34 17.09 8.45
N PRO A 181 4.65 18.20 8.75
CA PRO A 181 5.31 19.48 8.90
C PRO A 181 6.43 19.43 9.94
N VAL A 182 7.65 19.76 9.56
CA VAL A 182 8.78 19.83 10.45
C VAL A 182 8.72 21.16 11.21
N GLN A 183 8.80 21.12 12.56
CA GLN A 183 8.90 22.33 13.37
C GLN A 183 10.37 22.72 13.51
N ALA A 184 10.86 23.50 12.57
CA ALA A 184 12.23 23.97 12.47
C ALA A 184 12.27 25.51 12.50
N ASP A 185 13.32 26.07 13.10
CA ASP A 185 13.66 27.48 12.93
C ASP A 185 14.49 27.67 11.63
N THR A 186 15.31 26.67 11.31
CA THR A 186 16.11 26.63 10.08
C THR A 186 16.11 25.21 9.53
N LEU A 187 15.63 25.05 8.28
CA LEU A 187 15.70 23.81 7.54
C LEU A 187 17.00 23.78 6.74
N LEU A 188 17.87 22.81 7.02
CA LEU A 188 19.19 22.67 6.39
C LEU A 188 19.15 21.74 5.19
N GLU A 189 18.47 20.57 5.35
CA GLU A 189 18.28 19.60 4.27
C GLU A 189 16.86 19.08 4.30
N GLU A 190 16.30 18.91 3.09
CA GLU A 190 14.99 18.29 2.87
C GLU A 190 15.06 17.48 1.58
N ARG A 191 14.98 16.16 1.71
CA ARG A 191 14.98 15.22 0.59
C ARG A 191 13.78 14.30 0.71
N VAL A 192 13.06 14.08 -0.39
CA VAL A 192 11.98 13.13 -0.50
C VAL A 192 12.26 12.23 -1.69
N ALA A 193 12.23 10.93 -1.49
CA ALA A 193 12.43 9.95 -2.55
C ALA A 193 11.23 9.01 -2.67
N VAL A 194 10.81 8.79 -3.90
CA VAL A 194 9.96 7.64 -4.26
C VAL A 194 10.91 6.56 -4.76
N GLU A 195 11.16 5.56 -3.94
CA GLU A 195 12.18 4.54 -4.17
C GLU A 195 11.68 3.39 -5.02
N LYS A 196 10.35 3.15 -5.00
CA LYS A 196 9.69 2.13 -5.80
C LYS A 196 8.32 2.59 -6.24
N ILE A 197 8.03 2.30 -7.51
CA ILE A 197 6.71 2.42 -8.13
C ILE A 197 6.55 1.20 -9.04
N ASP A 198 6.19 0.07 -8.45
CA ASP A 198 6.11 -1.19 -9.16
C ASP A 198 4.65 -1.63 -9.33
N LEU A 199 4.27 -2.02 -10.53
CA LEU A 199 2.99 -2.66 -10.84
C LEU A 199 3.16 -4.17 -10.89
N TYR A 200 2.44 -4.90 -10.07
CA TYR A 200 2.45 -6.36 -10.05
C TYR A 200 1.13 -6.92 -10.55
N TYR A 201 1.20 -7.96 -11.36
CA TYR A 201 0.05 -8.77 -11.74
C TYR A 201 0.09 -10.12 -11.03
N ARG A 202 -0.96 -10.44 -10.26
CA ARG A 202 -1.11 -11.71 -9.58
C ARG A 202 -2.13 -12.61 -10.28
N PRO A 203 -1.88 -13.93 -10.38
CA PRO A 203 -2.81 -14.87 -11.00
C PRO A 203 -3.99 -15.16 -10.07
N ILE A 204 -5.20 -15.00 -10.57
CA ILE A 204 -6.46 -15.35 -9.90
C ILE A 204 -7.26 -16.29 -10.79
N TYR A 205 -7.79 -17.35 -10.22
CA TYR A 205 -8.63 -18.33 -10.88
C TYR A 205 -10.06 -18.24 -10.36
N ALA A 206 -10.99 -17.78 -11.21
CA ALA A 206 -12.38 -17.59 -10.83
C ALA A 206 -13.26 -18.68 -11.43
N PHE A 207 -14.17 -19.20 -10.60
CA PHE A 207 -15.14 -20.22 -10.97
C PHE A 207 -16.55 -19.76 -10.59
N GLU A 208 -17.48 -19.75 -11.56
CA GLU A 208 -18.87 -19.48 -11.34
C GLU A 208 -19.62 -20.80 -11.14
N TYR A 209 -20.33 -20.90 -10.04
CA TYR A 209 -21.12 -22.07 -9.65
C TYR A 209 -22.60 -21.78 -9.79
N LEU A 210 -23.36 -22.78 -10.21
CA LEU A 210 -24.81 -22.76 -10.24
C LEU A 210 -25.38 -23.81 -9.28
N TRP A 211 -26.16 -23.37 -8.30
CA TRP A 211 -26.98 -24.23 -7.48
C TRP A 211 -28.33 -24.44 -8.16
N LYS A 212 -28.50 -25.57 -8.85
CA LYS A 212 -29.63 -25.87 -9.76
C LYS A 212 -31.01 -25.69 -9.13
N PRO A 213 -31.31 -26.31 -7.96
CA PRO A 213 -32.66 -26.24 -7.39
C PRO A 213 -33.15 -24.84 -7.06
N LYS A 214 -32.21 -23.92 -6.79
CA LYS A 214 -32.54 -22.53 -6.45
C LYS A 214 -32.19 -21.53 -7.56
N ASN A 215 -31.68 -22.00 -8.67
CA ASN A 215 -31.14 -21.17 -9.77
C ASN A 215 -30.25 -20.03 -9.25
N ARG A 216 -29.44 -20.34 -8.20
CA ARG A 216 -28.58 -19.36 -7.54
C ARG A 216 -27.14 -19.52 -8.03
N LYS A 217 -26.53 -18.40 -8.43
CA LYS A 217 -25.13 -18.35 -8.80
C LYS A 217 -24.26 -17.81 -7.67
N ALA A 218 -23.03 -18.27 -7.60
CA ALA A 218 -21.99 -17.76 -6.72
C ALA A 218 -20.61 -17.89 -7.39
N VAL A 219 -19.67 -17.04 -7.03
CA VAL A 219 -18.30 -17.07 -7.56
C VAL A 219 -17.32 -17.37 -6.43
N GLY A 220 -16.42 -18.32 -6.67
CA GLY A 220 -15.26 -18.59 -5.85
C GLY A 220 -14.00 -18.23 -6.64
N GLU A 221 -13.09 -17.52 -6.00
CA GLU A 221 -11.81 -17.09 -6.56
C GLU A 221 -10.68 -17.74 -5.78
N PHE A 222 -9.77 -18.41 -6.49
CA PHE A 222 -8.55 -18.96 -5.90
C PHE A 222 -7.39 -18.06 -6.26
N ASP A 223 -6.66 -17.65 -5.24
CA ASP A 223 -5.37 -17.00 -5.43
C ASP A 223 -4.37 -18.02 -5.97
N GLY A 224 -3.81 -17.74 -7.15
CA GLY A 224 -2.86 -18.64 -7.82
C GLY A 224 -1.51 -18.77 -7.11
N LEU A 225 -1.20 -17.90 -6.16
CA LEU A 225 0.02 -17.91 -5.37
C LEU A 225 -0.15 -18.64 -4.04
N THR A 226 -1.18 -18.28 -3.26
CA THR A 226 -1.43 -18.84 -1.93
C THR A 226 -2.35 -20.06 -1.97
N GLY A 227 -3.17 -20.21 -2.99
CA GLY A 227 -4.21 -21.23 -3.10
C GLY A 227 -5.43 -20.95 -2.22
N GLU A 228 -5.54 -19.77 -1.62
CA GLU A 228 -6.67 -19.37 -0.80
C GLU A 228 -7.95 -19.17 -1.61
N LEU A 229 -9.08 -19.60 -1.06
CA LEU A 229 -10.41 -19.41 -1.63
C LEU A 229 -11.07 -18.15 -1.07
N ARG A 230 -11.41 -17.22 -1.95
CA ARG A 230 -12.28 -16.08 -1.69
C ARG A 230 -13.67 -16.34 -2.27
N THR A 231 -14.71 -15.95 -1.58
CA THR A 231 -16.10 -16.11 -2.02
C THR A 231 -16.80 -14.77 -2.11
N GLY A 232 -17.72 -14.62 -3.07
CA GLY A 232 -18.44 -13.37 -3.31
C GLY A 232 -17.78 -12.47 -4.36
N GLY A 233 -16.81 -12.99 -5.11
CA GLY A 233 -16.22 -12.32 -6.26
C GLY A 233 -17.18 -12.22 -7.46
N LYS A 234 -16.66 -11.72 -8.58
CA LYS A 234 -17.40 -11.58 -9.84
C LYS A 234 -16.57 -12.17 -10.98
N THR A 235 -17.23 -12.72 -12.00
CA THR A 235 -16.56 -13.09 -13.26
C THR A 235 -16.52 -11.88 -14.20
N ILE A 236 -15.43 -11.72 -14.92
CA ILE A 236 -15.23 -10.59 -15.86
C ILE A 236 -15.76 -10.97 -17.26
N ARG A 237 -15.67 -12.25 -17.64
CA ARG A 237 -16.17 -12.86 -18.90
C ARG A 237 -15.63 -12.31 -20.22
N GLN A 238 -15.01 -11.15 -20.21
CA GLN A 238 -14.43 -10.54 -21.42
C GLN A 238 -13.10 -9.88 -21.06
N GLN A 239 -12.13 -10.05 -21.96
CA GLN A 239 -10.91 -9.28 -21.90
C GLN A 239 -11.28 -7.80 -22.09
N ILE A 240 -11.01 -6.98 -21.10
CA ILE A 240 -11.16 -5.53 -21.23
C ILE A 240 -9.97 -5.09 -22.07
N SER A 241 -10.20 -4.84 -23.37
CA SER A 241 -9.19 -4.30 -24.27
C SER A 241 -8.94 -2.84 -23.92
N ALA A 242 -8.29 -2.60 -22.80
CA ALA A 242 -7.68 -1.30 -22.54
C ALA A 242 -6.27 -1.33 -23.14
N VAL A 243 -5.97 -0.39 -24.02
CA VAL A 243 -4.59 -0.16 -24.45
C VAL A 243 -3.84 0.35 -23.22
N LEU A 244 -3.10 -0.55 -22.58
CA LEU A 244 -2.27 -0.21 -21.43
C LEU A 244 -0.98 0.40 -21.98
N THR A 245 -0.90 1.71 -22.05
CA THR A 245 0.36 2.39 -22.34
C THR A 245 1.08 2.71 -21.03
N LYS A 246 2.42 2.66 -21.04
CA LYS A 246 3.23 2.99 -19.88
C LYS A 246 2.88 4.38 -19.34
N ASP A 247 2.75 5.36 -20.22
CA ASP A 247 2.43 6.76 -19.88
C ASP A 247 1.05 6.92 -19.21
N LEU A 248 0.09 6.05 -19.53
CA LEU A 248 -1.24 6.09 -18.92
C LEU A 248 -1.26 5.53 -17.49
N LEU A 249 -0.38 4.59 -17.20
CA LEU A 249 -0.31 3.90 -15.91
C LEU A 249 0.56 4.65 -14.90
N PHE A 250 1.65 5.24 -15.39
CA PHE A 250 2.72 5.82 -14.59
C PHE A 250 2.83 7.34 -14.80
N ASP A 251 1.80 8.09 -14.60
CA ASP A 251 1.77 9.55 -14.79
C ASP A 251 2.38 10.36 -13.62
N VAL A 252 3.36 9.79 -12.91
CA VAL A 252 3.90 10.38 -11.67
C VAL A 252 4.73 11.62 -11.90
N GLY A 253 5.32 11.78 -13.10
CA GLY A 253 6.33 12.81 -13.36
C GLY A 253 5.85 14.26 -13.33
N VAL A 254 4.57 14.52 -13.60
CA VAL A 254 4.02 15.89 -13.71
C VAL A 254 3.33 16.31 -12.41
N ASP A 255 2.65 15.38 -11.74
CA ASP A 255 1.82 15.68 -10.57
C ASP A 255 2.54 15.56 -9.23
N ALA A 256 3.68 14.85 -9.17
CA ALA A 256 4.39 14.66 -7.91
C ALA A 256 5.03 15.94 -7.35
N VAL A 257 5.41 16.86 -8.23
CA VAL A 257 6.01 18.15 -7.86
C VAL A 257 4.96 19.09 -7.25
N ASP A 258 3.73 19.10 -7.78
CA ASP A 258 2.64 19.95 -7.26
C ASP A 258 2.08 19.48 -5.91
N LEU A 259 2.42 18.26 -5.52
CA LEU A 259 1.93 17.60 -4.32
C LEU A 259 2.67 17.95 -3.04
N LEU A 260 3.93 18.32 -3.17
CA LEU A 260 4.84 18.56 -2.04
C LEU A 260 4.93 20.06 -1.68
N VAL A 261 4.21 20.93 -2.40
CA VAL A 261 4.07 22.33 -2.00
C VAL A 261 2.94 22.44 -0.98
N PRO A 262 3.21 22.60 0.31
CA PRO A 262 2.16 22.87 1.30
C PRO A 262 1.58 24.23 0.98
N GLY A 263 0.33 24.22 0.43
CA GLY A 263 -0.58 25.36 0.46
C GLY A 263 0.00 26.76 0.25
N GLY A 264 0.23 27.14 -0.98
CA GLY A 264 0.09 28.53 -1.35
C GLY A 264 -1.42 28.83 -1.44
N GLY A 265 -1.96 29.48 -0.40
CA GLY A 265 -3.33 29.89 -0.30
C GLY A 265 -3.50 30.74 0.94
#